data_4189a4bd302e9dc3ecb58851cbaa6caf
#
_entry.id   4189a4bd302e9dc3ecb58851cbaa6caf
#
_cell.length_a   1.000
_cell.length_b   1.000
_cell.length_c   1.000
_cell.angle_alpha   90.00
_cell.angle_beta   90.00
_cell.angle_gamma   90.00
#
_symmetry.space_group_name_H-M   'P 1'
#
loop_
_entity.id
_entity.type
_entity.pdbx_description
1 polymer ?
#
loop_
_entity_poly.entity_id
_entity_poly.type
_entity_poly.pdbx_seq_one_letter_code
_entity_poly.pdbx_strand_id
1 'polypeptide(L)'
;MASKAMHRMQSPGEERANAISHGVGALLALAGAAPLVARGIMTGSAKTAFSMAAYGVSLVLLYTASAVYHAVRNPEIKRVLRVMDHCSIFVLILGTYIPMSLLVVGGQTGWMLFLTNTTLAVIGITLNAIDLKRFDKVSLALYALMGWLVVAALRAIIAALPPLGLGLLVAGGVAYTAGIVFYKSQGRYMHFIWHLFVLAGSILQYVCIALYCI
;
A
#
# COMPACT_ATOMS: atom_id res chain seq x y z
N MET A 1 25.39 -25.00 -0.70
CA MET A 1 24.10 -25.05 -1.45
C MET A 1 22.97 -24.64 -0.49
N ALA A 2 22.54 -23.40 -0.50
CA ALA A 2 21.46 -22.94 0.37
C ALA A 2 20.13 -23.44 -0.21
N SER A 3 19.43 -24.27 0.55
CA SER A 3 18.07 -24.75 0.25
C SER A 3 17.19 -23.54 -0.07
N LYS A 4 16.69 -23.47 -1.31
CA LYS A 4 15.64 -22.51 -1.72
C LYS A 4 14.43 -22.82 -0.85
N ALA A 5 14.19 -22.04 0.20
CA ALA A 5 12.99 -22.17 1.01
C ALA A 5 11.78 -21.98 0.09
N MET A 6 11.15 -23.07 -0.28
CA MET A 6 9.92 -23.08 -1.06
C MET A 6 8.85 -22.47 -0.17
N HIS A 7 8.25 -21.34 -0.60
CA HIS A 7 7.10 -20.76 0.12
C HIS A 7 6.06 -21.86 0.37
N ARG A 8 5.69 -22.06 1.62
CA ARG A 8 4.66 -23.03 2.03
C ARG A 8 3.34 -22.71 1.31
N MET A 9 2.71 -23.72 0.73
CA MET A 9 1.37 -23.57 0.19
C MET A 9 0.37 -23.30 1.33
N GLN A 10 -0.46 -22.30 1.17
CA GLN A 10 -1.50 -21.96 2.14
C GLN A 10 -2.65 -22.97 2.08
N SER A 11 -3.20 -23.32 3.25
CA SER A 11 -4.37 -24.18 3.33
C SER A 11 -5.64 -23.45 2.85
N PRO A 12 -6.71 -24.17 2.48
CA PRO A 12 -7.98 -23.53 2.10
C PRO A 12 -8.56 -22.61 3.17
N GLY A 13 -8.30 -22.89 4.45
CA GLY A 13 -8.72 -22.02 5.56
C GLY A 13 -7.94 -20.72 5.62
N GLU A 14 -6.63 -20.76 5.36
CA GLU A 14 -5.78 -19.57 5.28
C GLU A 14 -6.15 -18.69 4.08
N GLU A 15 -6.36 -19.31 2.91
CA GLU A 15 -6.81 -18.58 1.71
C GLU A 15 -8.15 -17.89 1.93
N ARG A 16 -9.10 -18.54 2.62
CA ARG A 16 -10.39 -17.90 2.98
C ARG A 16 -10.20 -16.73 3.94
N ALA A 17 -9.37 -16.89 4.97
CA ALA A 17 -9.09 -15.82 5.92
C ALA A 17 -8.47 -14.59 5.22
N ASN A 18 -7.52 -14.83 4.31
CA ASN A 18 -6.90 -13.80 3.50
C ASN A 18 -7.92 -13.10 2.59
N ALA A 19 -8.74 -13.86 1.86
CA ALA A 19 -9.78 -13.31 0.99
C ALA A 19 -10.80 -12.47 1.77
N ILE A 20 -11.24 -12.94 2.95
CA ILE A 20 -12.21 -12.23 3.78
C ILE A 20 -11.60 -10.94 4.34
N SER A 21 -10.38 -10.98 4.89
CA SER A 21 -9.75 -9.80 5.49
C SER A 21 -9.58 -8.67 4.46
N HIS A 22 -9.06 -8.98 3.28
CA HIS A 22 -8.92 -7.97 2.23
C HIS A 22 -10.23 -7.68 1.49
N GLY A 23 -11.20 -8.60 1.48
CA GLY A 23 -12.57 -8.32 1.04
C GLY A 23 -13.26 -7.26 1.91
N VAL A 24 -13.11 -7.36 3.24
CA VAL A 24 -13.55 -6.31 4.17
C VAL A 24 -12.78 -5.01 3.90
N GLY A 25 -11.46 -5.10 3.67
CA GLY A 25 -10.64 -3.96 3.29
C GLY A 25 -11.13 -3.27 2.02
N ALA A 26 -11.55 -4.02 0.99
CA ALA A 26 -12.09 -3.48 -0.25
C ALA A 26 -13.41 -2.72 -0.03
N LEU A 27 -14.30 -3.24 0.82
CA LEU A 27 -15.54 -2.55 1.18
C LEU A 27 -15.26 -1.25 1.96
N LEU A 28 -14.34 -1.29 2.91
CA LEU A 28 -13.92 -0.09 3.65
C LEU A 28 -13.25 0.93 2.74
N ALA A 29 -12.41 0.47 1.79
CA ALA A 29 -11.76 1.33 0.81
C ALA A 29 -12.79 2.02 -0.10
N LEU A 30 -13.79 1.30 -0.59
CA LEU A 30 -14.87 1.86 -1.39
C LEU A 30 -15.68 2.91 -0.60
N ALA A 31 -16.07 2.56 0.63
CA ALA A 31 -16.82 3.45 1.51
C ALA A 31 -16.02 4.72 1.87
N GLY A 32 -14.70 4.58 2.06
CA GLY A 32 -13.82 5.70 2.39
C GLY A 32 -13.40 6.55 1.18
N ALA A 33 -13.21 5.94 0.00
CA ALA A 33 -12.77 6.65 -1.20
C ALA A 33 -13.81 7.67 -1.67
N ALA A 34 -15.09 7.32 -1.64
CA ALA A 34 -16.16 8.20 -2.15
C ALA A 34 -16.21 9.55 -1.42
N PRO A 35 -16.31 9.63 -0.07
CA PRO A 35 -16.32 10.91 0.63
C PRO A 35 -14.97 11.63 0.52
N LEU A 36 -13.85 10.92 0.46
CA LEU A 36 -12.52 11.50 0.29
C LEU A 36 -12.41 12.25 -1.04
N VAL A 37 -12.83 11.61 -2.14
CA VAL A 37 -12.85 12.20 -3.48
C VAL A 37 -13.83 13.38 -3.54
N ALA A 38 -15.03 13.21 -3.00
CA ALA A 38 -16.03 14.30 -2.96
C ALA A 38 -15.47 15.55 -2.26
N ARG A 39 -14.86 15.38 -1.07
CA ARG A 39 -14.22 16.50 -0.36
C ARG A 39 -13.08 17.11 -1.19
N GLY A 40 -12.25 16.29 -1.84
CA GLY A 40 -11.18 16.77 -2.72
C GLY A 40 -11.71 17.64 -3.88
N ILE A 41 -12.83 17.24 -4.49
CA ILE A 41 -13.51 18.02 -5.54
C ILE A 41 -14.06 19.33 -4.99
N MET A 42 -14.68 19.30 -3.81
CA MET A 42 -15.27 20.48 -3.16
C MET A 42 -14.24 21.57 -2.83
N THR A 43 -12.95 21.26 -2.75
CA THR A 43 -11.89 22.28 -2.58
C THR A 43 -11.73 23.20 -3.80
N GLY A 44 -12.27 22.83 -4.97
CA GLY A 44 -12.04 23.52 -6.24
C GLY A 44 -10.63 23.35 -6.81
N SER A 45 -9.75 22.63 -6.12
CA SER A 45 -8.37 22.36 -6.55
C SER A 45 -8.27 21.05 -7.33
N ALA A 46 -7.93 21.12 -8.61
CA ALA A 46 -7.70 19.94 -9.43
C ALA A 46 -6.59 19.05 -8.86
N LYS A 47 -5.56 19.64 -8.26
CA LYS A 47 -4.46 18.92 -7.61
C LYS A 47 -4.95 18.12 -6.40
N THR A 48 -5.81 18.70 -5.57
CA THR A 48 -6.41 18.01 -4.42
C THR A 48 -7.35 16.92 -4.87
N ALA A 49 -8.24 17.19 -5.82
CA ALA A 49 -9.16 16.19 -6.38
C ALA A 49 -8.42 14.99 -6.97
N PHE A 50 -7.37 15.25 -7.77
CA PHE A 50 -6.51 14.18 -8.31
C PHE A 50 -5.83 13.37 -7.20
N SER A 51 -5.27 14.02 -6.19
CA SER A 51 -4.56 13.35 -5.11
C SER A 51 -5.48 12.43 -4.31
N MET A 52 -6.69 12.89 -3.99
CA MET A 52 -7.67 12.07 -3.28
C MET A 52 -8.20 10.92 -4.13
N ALA A 53 -8.44 11.15 -5.41
CA ALA A 53 -8.89 10.09 -6.34
C ALA A 53 -7.81 9.02 -6.51
N ALA A 54 -6.56 9.41 -6.75
CA ALA A 54 -5.44 8.49 -6.91
C ALA A 54 -5.22 7.62 -5.68
N TYR A 55 -5.27 8.22 -4.48
CA TYR A 55 -5.17 7.48 -3.23
C TYR A 55 -6.37 6.54 -3.03
N GLY A 56 -7.60 7.01 -3.18
CA GLY A 56 -8.80 6.19 -3.05
C GLY A 56 -8.81 5.00 -4.01
N VAL A 57 -8.47 5.22 -5.27
CA VAL A 57 -8.34 4.15 -6.29
C VAL A 57 -7.26 3.14 -5.90
N SER A 58 -6.12 3.59 -5.39
CA SER A 58 -5.04 2.69 -4.98
C SER A 58 -5.43 1.75 -3.85
N LEU A 59 -6.20 2.23 -2.86
CA LEU A 59 -6.77 1.41 -1.78
C LEU A 59 -7.72 0.35 -2.33
N VAL A 60 -8.70 0.76 -3.16
CA VAL A 60 -9.67 -0.15 -3.76
C VAL A 60 -8.98 -1.21 -4.60
N LEU A 61 -8.00 -0.81 -5.41
CA LEU A 61 -7.26 -1.70 -6.29
C LEU A 61 -6.50 -2.76 -5.49
N LEU A 62 -5.73 -2.37 -4.47
CA LEU A 62 -4.96 -3.32 -3.65
C LEU A 62 -5.88 -4.33 -2.99
N TYR A 63 -6.87 -3.87 -2.25
CA TYR A 63 -7.73 -4.76 -1.46
C TYR A 63 -8.56 -5.68 -2.34
N THR A 64 -9.06 -5.19 -3.49
CA THR A 64 -9.80 -6.01 -4.44
C THR A 64 -8.90 -7.04 -5.12
N ALA A 65 -7.72 -6.63 -5.62
CA ALA A 65 -6.78 -7.55 -6.26
C ALA A 65 -6.38 -8.68 -5.33
N SER A 66 -6.06 -8.36 -4.08
CA SER A 66 -5.68 -9.33 -3.06
C SER A 66 -6.83 -10.25 -2.68
N ALA A 67 -8.02 -9.71 -2.41
CA ALA A 67 -9.19 -10.52 -2.08
C ALA A 67 -9.53 -11.53 -3.19
N VAL A 68 -9.51 -11.09 -4.45
CA VAL A 68 -9.79 -11.95 -5.61
C VAL A 68 -8.68 -13.00 -5.79
N TYR A 69 -7.40 -12.62 -5.66
CA TYR A 69 -6.28 -13.55 -5.72
C TYR A 69 -6.45 -14.71 -4.72
N HIS A 70 -6.79 -14.40 -3.47
CA HIS A 70 -6.96 -15.42 -2.44
C HIS A 70 -8.26 -16.23 -2.60
N ALA A 71 -9.32 -15.66 -3.20
CA ALA A 71 -10.59 -16.37 -3.42
C ALA A 71 -10.52 -17.37 -4.59
N VAL A 72 -9.70 -17.10 -5.61
CA VAL A 72 -9.65 -17.93 -6.84
C VAL A 72 -8.86 -19.21 -6.61
N ARG A 73 -9.42 -20.33 -7.10
CA ARG A 73 -8.82 -21.67 -6.98
C ARG A 73 -8.14 -22.17 -8.28
N ASN A 74 -8.56 -21.63 -9.43
CA ASN A 74 -7.97 -22.02 -10.72
C ASN A 74 -6.48 -21.60 -10.75
N PRO A 75 -5.53 -22.56 -10.95
CA PRO A 75 -4.09 -22.27 -10.84
C PRO A 75 -3.57 -21.27 -11.87
N GLU A 76 -4.12 -21.30 -13.10
CA GLU A 76 -3.69 -20.40 -14.17
C GLU A 76 -4.10 -18.96 -13.88
N ILE A 77 -5.37 -18.77 -13.53
CA ILE A 77 -5.89 -17.45 -13.14
C ILE A 77 -5.19 -16.96 -11.88
N LYS A 78 -5.00 -17.83 -10.88
CA LYS A 78 -4.32 -17.50 -9.63
C LYS A 78 -2.88 -17.01 -9.85
N ARG A 79 -2.19 -17.56 -10.85
CA ARG A 79 -0.83 -17.11 -11.21
C ARG A 79 -0.81 -15.64 -11.68
N VAL A 80 -1.76 -15.26 -12.52
CA VAL A 80 -1.88 -13.87 -13.01
C VAL A 80 -2.29 -12.94 -11.88
N LEU A 81 -3.32 -13.33 -11.11
CA LEU A 81 -3.82 -12.54 -9.99
C LEU A 81 -2.75 -12.34 -8.90
N ARG A 82 -1.85 -13.30 -8.70
CA ARG A 82 -0.71 -13.15 -7.79
C ARG A 82 0.22 -12.01 -8.22
N VAL A 83 0.49 -11.87 -9.51
CA VAL A 83 1.29 -10.75 -10.02
C VAL A 83 0.56 -9.43 -9.80
N MET A 84 -0.74 -9.38 -10.08
CA MET A 84 -1.57 -8.18 -9.85
C MET A 84 -1.60 -7.79 -8.38
N ASP A 85 -1.80 -8.74 -7.47
CA ASP A 85 -1.79 -8.54 -6.03
C ASP A 85 -0.46 -7.89 -5.56
N HIS A 86 0.68 -8.45 -5.96
CA HIS A 86 1.99 -7.90 -5.59
C HIS A 86 2.30 -6.55 -6.27
N CYS A 87 1.87 -6.34 -7.50
CA CYS A 87 2.01 -5.05 -8.17
C CYS A 87 1.16 -3.97 -7.51
N SER A 88 -0.01 -4.33 -7.00
CA SER A 88 -0.91 -3.37 -6.33
C SER A 88 -0.33 -2.78 -5.04
N ILE A 89 0.65 -3.45 -4.41
CA ILE A 89 1.38 -2.91 -3.25
C ILE A 89 2.16 -1.64 -3.66
N PHE A 90 2.85 -1.66 -4.79
CA PHE A 90 3.54 -0.48 -5.33
C PHE A 90 2.57 0.66 -5.61
N VAL A 91 1.39 0.32 -6.17
CA VAL A 91 0.35 1.31 -6.46
C VAL A 91 -0.21 1.93 -5.18
N LEU A 92 -0.42 1.14 -4.11
CA LEU A 92 -0.88 1.67 -2.82
C LEU A 92 0.16 2.58 -2.17
N ILE A 93 1.44 2.19 -2.16
CA ILE A 93 2.50 3.04 -1.60
C ILE A 93 2.54 4.36 -2.37
N LEU A 94 2.59 4.32 -3.70
CA LEU A 94 2.57 5.53 -4.53
C LEU A 94 1.31 6.36 -4.29
N GLY A 95 0.13 5.73 -4.25
CA GLY A 95 -1.15 6.39 -3.98
C GLY A 95 -1.16 7.14 -2.65
N THR A 96 -0.57 6.55 -1.60
CA THR A 96 -0.41 7.20 -0.28
C THR A 96 0.55 8.40 -0.35
N TYR A 97 1.61 8.29 -1.15
CA TYR A 97 2.59 9.37 -1.32
C TYR A 97 2.07 10.56 -2.13
N ILE A 98 1.12 10.36 -3.04
CA ILE A 98 0.60 11.48 -3.88
C ILE A 98 0.07 12.64 -3.03
N PRO A 99 -0.90 12.47 -2.11
CA PRO A 99 -1.37 13.58 -1.28
C PRO A 99 -0.28 14.10 -0.34
N MET A 100 0.52 13.25 0.27
CA MET A 100 1.58 13.67 1.18
C MET A 100 2.64 14.52 0.47
N SER A 101 3.09 14.08 -0.72
CA SER A 101 4.10 14.79 -1.49
C SER A 101 3.58 16.09 -2.07
N LEU A 102 2.40 16.06 -2.73
CA LEU A 102 1.92 17.19 -3.51
C LEU A 102 1.18 18.23 -2.67
N LEU A 103 0.49 17.84 -1.59
CA LEU A 103 -0.34 18.73 -0.80
C LEU A 103 0.32 19.12 0.52
N VAL A 104 0.95 18.18 1.24
CA VAL A 104 1.56 18.42 2.56
C VAL A 104 2.97 18.98 2.40
N VAL A 105 3.87 18.27 1.70
CA VAL A 105 5.26 18.71 1.50
C VAL A 105 5.31 19.87 0.51
N GLY A 106 4.67 19.70 -0.64
CA GLY A 106 4.60 20.73 -1.68
C GLY A 106 5.95 21.12 -2.28
N GLY A 107 5.93 22.19 -3.10
CA GLY A 107 7.14 22.76 -3.69
C GLY A 107 8.02 21.75 -4.44
N GLN A 108 9.29 22.07 -4.58
CA GLN A 108 10.26 21.23 -5.28
C GLN A 108 10.49 19.89 -4.56
N THR A 109 10.58 19.90 -3.23
CA THR A 109 10.78 18.69 -2.43
C THR A 109 9.61 17.71 -2.61
N GLY A 110 8.37 18.19 -2.61
CA GLY A 110 7.19 17.36 -2.84
C GLY A 110 7.21 16.72 -4.24
N TRP A 111 7.54 17.48 -5.27
CA TRP A 111 7.69 16.93 -6.63
C TRP A 111 8.82 15.90 -6.73
N MET A 112 9.96 16.14 -6.07
CA MET A 112 11.05 15.16 -6.04
C MET A 112 10.63 13.86 -5.37
N LEU A 113 9.93 13.92 -4.23
CA LEU A 113 9.39 12.74 -3.57
C LEU A 113 8.41 11.97 -4.47
N PHE A 114 7.46 12.68 -5.09
CA PHE A 114 6.47 12.09 -5.97
C PHE A 114 7.14 11.39 -7.16
N LEU A 115 8.06 12.05 -7.86
CA LEU A 115 8.75 11.49 -9.03
C LEU A 115 9.64 10.31 -8.65
N THR A 116 10.38 10.40 -7.55
CA THR A 116 11.22 9.29 -7.07
C THR A 116 10.35 8.07 -6.73
N ASN A 117 9.24 8.28 -5.98
CA ASN A 117 8.34 7.18 -5.62
C ASN A 117 7.67 6.57 -6.85
N THR A 118 7.28 7.41 -7.82
CA THR A 118 6.72 6.95 -9.12
C THR A 118 7.72 6.10 -9.89
N THR A 119 8.97 6.54 -9.98
CA THR A 119 10.04 5.80 -10.67
C THR A 119 10.28 4.43 -10.01
N LEU A 120 10.37 4.39 -8.69
CA LEU A 120 10.54 3.13 -7.94
C LEU A 120 9.33 2.20 -8.12
N ALA A 121 8.11 2.75 -8.13
CA ALA A 121 6.89 1.97 -8.37
C ALA A 121 6.89 1.35 -9.78
N VAL A 122 7.22 2.12 -10.81
CA VAL A 122 7.32 1.63 -12.19
C VAL A 122 8.36 0.52 -12.31
N ILE A 123 9.55 0.71 -11.73
CA ILE A 123 10.61 -0.31 -11.68
C ILE A 123 10.08 -1.58 -11.01
N GLY A 124 9.50 -1.47 -9.82
CA GLY A 124 9.03 -2.62 -9.05
C GLY A 124 7.89 -3.38 -9.74
N ILE A 125 6.93 -2.67 -10.31
CA ILE A 125 5.84 -3.27 -11.10
C ILE A 125 6.41 -4.02 -12.30
N THR A 126 7.33 -3.41 -13.04
CA THR A 126 7.98 -4.02 -14.22
C THR A 126 8.72 -5.30 -13.82
N LEU A 127 9.51 -5.29 -12.75
CA LEU A 127 10.22 -6.46 -12.27
C LEU A 127 9.28 -7.59 -11.86
N ASN A 128 8.18 -7.27 -11.16
CA ASN A 128 7.17 -8.25 -10.77
C ASN A 128 6.43 -8.83 -11.99
N ALA A 129 6.15 -8.02 -12.99
CA ALA A 129 5.51 -8.47 -14.22
C ALA A 129 6.41 -9.41 -15.05
N ILE A 130 7.74 -9.19 -15.03
CA ILE A 130 8.72 -10.04 -15.71
C ILE A 130 8.86 -11.40 -14.99
N ASP A 131 9.19 -11.41 -13.70
CA ASP A 131 9.32 -12.62 -12.91
C ASP A 131 9.21 -12.33 -11.41
N LEU A 132 8.00 -12.48 -10.88
CA LEU A 132 7.70 -12.24 -9.48
C LEU A 132 8.56 -13.06 -8.51
N LYS A 133 8.87 -14.33 -8.86
CA LYS A 133 9.68 -15.21 -7.99
C LYS A 133 11.15 -14.79 -7.95
N ARG A 134 11.67 -14.38 -9.08
CA ARG A 134 13.07 -13.94 -9.21
C ARG A 134 13.31 -12.66 -8.43
N PHE A 135 12.35 -11.73 -8.49
CA PHE A 135 12.48 -10.39 -7.94
C PHE A 135 11.80 -10.18 -6.57
N ASP A 136 11.28 -11.24 -5.94
CA ASP A 136 10.58 -11.18 -4.65
C ASP A 136 11.34 -10.39 -3.57
N LYS A 137 12.64 -10.67 -3.39
CA LYS A 137 13.48 -9.95 -2.41
C LYS A 137 13.71 -8.49 -2.80
N VAL A 138 13.87 -8.21 -4.09
CA VAL A 138 14.05 -6.86 -4.61
C VAL A 138 12.77 -6.05 -4.41
N SER A 139 11.62 -6.64 -4.71
CA SER A 139 10.31 -6.01 -4.51
C SER A 139 10.08 -5.67 -3.04
N LEU A 140 10.40 -6.58 -2.12
CA LEU A 140 10.29 -6.32 -0.69
C LEU A 140 11.20 -5.18 -0.22
N ALA A 141 12.43 -5.10 -0.75
CA ALA A 141 13.37 -4.01 -0.45
C ALA A 141 12.84 -2.68 -1.02
N LEU A 142 12.26 -2.70 -2.23
CA LEU A 142 11.65 -1.52 -2.84
C LEU A 142 10.43 -1.04 -2.05
N TYR A 143 9.55 -1.94 -1.57
CA TYR A 143 8.42 -1.56 -0.71
C TYR A 143 8.89 -0.84 0.55
N ALA A 144 9.93 -1.38 1.22
CA ALA A 144 10.50 -0.76 2.41
C ALA A 144 11.14 0.61 2.09
N LEU A 145 11.94 0.68 1.03
CA LEU A 145 12.58 1.93 0.58
C LEU A 145 11.53 3.00 0.26
N MET A 146 10.53 2.66 -0.55
CA MET A 146 9.45 3.57 -0.91
C MET A 146 8.67 4.03 0.33
N GLY A 147 8.32 3.10 1.24
CA GLY A 147 7.56 3.42 2.45
C GLY A 147 8.30 4.38 3.38
N TRP A 148 9.64 4.31 3.46
CA TRP A 148 10.46 5.16 4.31
C TRP A 148 11.07 6.37 3.58
N LEU A 149 10.77 6.58 2.31
CA LEU A 149 11.27 7.73 1.55
C LEU A 149 10.79 9.07 2.15
N VAL A 150 9.71 9.07 2.91
CA VAL A 150 9.17 10.21 3.67
C VAL A 150 10.19 10.84 4.60
N VAL A 151 11.17 10.06 5.09
CA VAL A 151 12.25 10.54 5.96
C VAL A 151 13.12 11.58 5.26
N ALA A 152 13.25 11.52 3.93
CA ALA A 152 13.97 12.52 3.15
C ALA A 152 13.33 13.93 3.21
N ALA A 153 12.03 14.00 3.52
CA ALA A 153 11.28 15.26 3.70
C ALA A 153 10.84 15.49 5.15
N LEU A 154 11.47 14.85 6.13
CA LEU A 154 11.02 14.83 7.52
C LEU A 154 10.80 16.23 8.10
N ARG A 155 11.71 17.18 7.80
CA ARG A 155 11.56 18.57 8.28
C ARG A 155 10.29 19.25 7.76
N ALA A 156 9.96 19.06 6.47
CA ALA A 156 8.76 19.61 5.86
C ALA A 156 7.49 18.96 6.44
N ILE A 157 7.52 17.64 6.66
CA ILE A 157 6.43 16.88 7.26
C ILE A 157 6.15 17.34 8.70
N ILE A 158 7.20 17.48 9.52
CA ILE A 158 7.06 17.95 10.92
C ILE A 158 6.53 19.40 10.96
N ALA A 159 6.93 20.25 10.01
CA ALA A 159 6.45 21.63 9.95
C ALA A 159 5.00 21.73 9.48
N ALA A 160 4.53 20.78 8.65
CA ALA A 160 3.20 20.83 8.03
C ALA A 160 2.12 20.07 8.82
N LEU A 161 2.48 18.99 9.51
CA LEU A 161 1.52 18.15 10.22
C LEU A 161 1.48 18.48 11.73
N PRO A 162 0.28 18.57 12.34
CA PRO A 162 0.16 18.64 13.78
C PRO A 162 0.60 17.30 14.43
N PRO A 163 0.89 17.28 15.74
CA PRO A 163 1.40 16.08 16.43
C PRO A 163 0.55 14.83 16.21
N LEU A 164 -0.77 14.94 16.17
CA LEU A 164 -1.66 13.81 15.89
C LEU A 164 -1.48 13.31 14.44
N GLY A 165 -1.38 14.19 13.45
CA GLY A 165 -1.15 13.82 12.06
C GLY A 165 0.19 13.11 11.87
N LEU A 166 1.25 13.63 12.51
CA LEU A 166 2.56 13.00 12.52
C LEU A 166 2.52 11.62 13.20
N GLY A 167 1.81 11.51 14.34
CA GLY A 167 1.61 10.25 15.05
C GLY A 167 0.91 9.18 14.19
N LEU A 168 -0.15 9.57 13.48
CA LEU A 168 -0.88 8.69 12.56
C LEU A 168 0.01 8.22 11.39
N LEU A 169 0.77 9.15 10.79
CA LEU A 169 1.69 8.84 9.70
C LEU A 169 2.75 7.82 10.14
N VAL A 170 3.40 8.07 11.27
CA VAL A 170 4.44 7.18 11.81
C VAL A 170 3.86 5.84 12.23
N ALA A 171 2.73 5.82 12.95
CA ALA A 171 2.09 4.58 13.39
C ALA A 171 1.67 3.71 12.18
N GLY A 172 1.17 4.32 11.10
CA GLY A 172 0.88 3.61 9.86
C GLY A 172 2.13 2.99 9.22
N GLY A 173 3.23 3.73 9.13
CA GLY A 173 4.52 3.24 8.65
C GLY A 173 5.08 2.09 9.51
N VAL A 174 4.97 2.21 10.83
CA VAL A 174 5.37 1.15 11.78
C VAL A 174 4.50 -0.08 11.59
N ALA A 175 3.18 0.06 11.44
CA ALA A 175 2.28 -1.07 11.19
C ALA A 175 2.68 -1.83 9.93
N TYR A 176 2.87 -1.16 8.80
CA TYR A 176 3.35 -1.81 7.56
C TYR A 176 4.69 -2.52 7.76
N THR A 177 5.65 -1.87 8.43
CA THR A 177 6.98 -2.44 8.64
C THR A 177 6.94 -3.65 9.57
N ALA A 178 6.21 -3.57 10.67
CA ALA A 178 6.02 -4.70 11.60
C ALA A 178 5.35 -5.89 10.89
N GLY A 179 4.41 -5.62 10.00
CA GLY A 179 3.77 -6.65 9.18
C GLY A 179 4.76 -7.48 8.36
N ILE A 180 5.88 -6.92 7.90
CA ILE A 180 6.89 -7.64 7.10
C ILE A 180 7.43 -8.88 7.84
N VAL A 181 7.50 -8.84 9.17
CA VAL A 181 7.93 -9.99 9.99
C VAL A 181 6.99 -11.19 9.76
N PHE A 182 5.69 -10.94 9.73
CA PHE A 182 4.67 -11.97 9.50
C PHE A 182 4.64 -12.41 8.03
N TYR A 183 4.84 -11.49 7.08
CA TYR A 183 4.98 -11.81 5.66
C TYR A 183 6.10 -12.81 5.39
N LYS A 184 7.25 -12.65 6.06
CA LYS A 184 8.41 -13.56 5.93
C LYS A 184 8.24 -14.88 6.70
N SER A 185 7.32 -14.96 7.64
CA SER A 185 7.11 -16.14 8.47
C SER A 185 6.41 -17.26 7.69
N GLN A 186 6.84 -18.51 7.91
CA GLN A 186 6.26 -19.71 7.30
C GLN A 186 5.19 -20.39 8.17
N GLY A 187 4.81 -19.77 9.32
CA GLY A 187 3.80 -20.28 10.22
C GLY A 187 2.38 -20.24 9.62
N ARG A 188 1.46 -21.03 10.21
CA ARG A 188 0.05 -21.00 9.82
C ARG A 188 -0.56 -19.63 10.14
N TYR A 189 -1.39 -19.13 9.25
CA TYR A 189 -2.07 -17.82 9.32
C TYR A 189 -1.14 -16.59 9.42
N MET A 190 0.18 -16.74 9.23
CA MET A 190 1.10 -15.61 9.28
C MET A 190 0.81 -14.59 8.17
N HIS A 191 0.42 -15.06 6.99
CA HIS A 191 0.02 -14.18 5.89
C HIS A 191 -1.30 -13.43 6.19
N PHE A 192 -2.24 -14.08 6.87
CA PHE A 192 -3.46 -13.42 7.36
C PHE A 192 -3.12 -12.31 8.39
N ILE A 193 -2.19 -12.58 9.31
CA ILE A 193 -1.74 -11.54 10.27
C ILE A 193 -1.07 -10.38 9.51
N TRP A 194 -0.26 -10.68 8.50
CA TRP A 194 0.28 -9.65 7.59
C TRP A 194 -0.84 -8.78 6.99
N HIS A 195 -1.92 -9.36 6.50
CA HIS A 195 -3.09 -8.63 5.97
C HIS A 195 -3.70 -7.68 7.01
N LEU A 196 -3.79 -8.10 8.28
CA LEU A 196 -4.31 -7.24 9.36
C LEU A 196 -3.39 -6.04 9.62
N PHE A 197 -2.07 -6.23 9.55
CA PHE A 197 -1.11 -5.13 9.66
C PHE A 197 -1.20 -4.16 8.47
N VAL A 198 -1.40 -4.67 7.25
CA VAL A 198 -1.64 -3.83 6.06
C VAL A 198 -2.93 -3.03 6.23
N LEU A 199 -4.00 -3.65 6.71
CA LEU A 199 -5.26 -2.96 6.99
C LEU A 199 -5.10 -1.85 8.04
N ALA A 200 -4.45 -2.16 9.16
CA ALA A 200 -4.18 -1.19 10.22
C ALA A 200 -3.35 -0.01 9.71
N GLY A 201 -2.28 -0.28 8.94
CA GLY A 201 -1.47 0.76 8.31
C GLY A 201 -2.30 1.64 7.37
N SER A 202 -3.12 1.03 6.51
CA SER A 202 -3.99 1.77 5.58
C SER A 202 -5.03 2.63 6.30
N ILE A 203 -5.64 2.15 7.39
CA ILE A 203 -6.60 2.92 8.18
C ILE A 203 -5.92 4.13 8.81
N LEU A 204 -4.74 3.95 9.41
CA LEU A 204 -3.98 5.05 10.02
C LEU A 204 -3.58 6.10 8.98
N GLN A 205 -3.08 5.68 7.82
CA GLN A 205 -2.75 6.57 6.72
C GLN A 205 -4.00 7.27 6.16
N TYR A 206 -5.11 6.55 6.01
CA TYR A 206 -6.37 7.12 5.55
C TYR A 206 -6.86 8.24 6.48
N VAL A 207 -6.85 8.00 7.79
CA VAL A 207 -7.26 9.01 8.77
C VAL A 207 -6.33 10.23 8.72
N CYS A 208 -5.02 10.01 8.61
CA CYS A 208 -4.05 11.10 8.45
C CYS A 208 -4.35 11.94 7.21
N ILE A 209 -4.52 11.29 6.05
CA ILE A 209 -4.78 11.97 4.77
C ILE A 209 -6.13 12.69 4.79
N ALA A 210 -7.19 12.05 5.29
CA ALA A 210 -8.53 12.62 5.35
C ALA A 210 -8.63 13.84 6.27
N LEU A 211 -7.83 13.91 7.33
CA LEU A 211 -7.85 15.02 8.29
C LEU A 211 -6.91 16.17 7.91
N TYR A 212 -5.78 15.88 7.24
CA TYR A 212 -4.67 16.84 7.13
C TYR A 212 -4.20 17.11 5.70
N CYS A 213 -4.74 16.43 4.67
CA CYS A 213 -4.37 16.66 3.28
C CYS A 213 -5.47 17.35 2.45
N ILE A 214 -6.58 17.76 3.07
CA ILE A 214 -7.72 18.40 2.39
C ILE A 214 -7.99 19.76 3.03
#